data_20d84f19747a602bfd3ff994c8c31ba3
#
_entry.id   20d84f19747a602bfd3ff994c8c31ba3
#
_cell.length_a   1.000
_cell.length_b   1.000
_cell.length_c   1.000
_cell.angle_alpha   90.00
_cell.angle_beta   90.00
_cell.angle_gamma   90.00
#
_symmetry.space_group_name_H-M   'P 1'
#
loop_
_entity.id
_entity.type
_entity.pdbx_description
1 polymer ?
#
loop_
_entity_poly.entity_id
_entity_poly.type
_entity_poly.pdbx_seq_one_letter_code
_entity_poly.pdbx_strand_id
1 'polypeptide(L)'
;MLVGLSVQSWGQTKNQFPSQIWHKGTLYLTDGSSVNGMVKYDLETNLVQLQEETVITFTASNVTSFDIFDETYKGIRKFYSLPYALNGNYDTPVFFEVLTQGEHIALLCREFIATDTRGINNWAGMGMNPFWGPQNIAGFRLAFTYYFLKNGRMERYSGKKKELFDMLPGYDEELDLYMRKNRLEHDQRGDLLRITAYYNELKNN
;
A
#
# COMPACT_ATOMS: atom_id res chain seq x y z
N MET A 1 -25.18 34.80 -31.73
CA MET A 1 -24.78 33.39 -31.71
C MET A 1 -23.90 33.18 -30.49
N LEU A 2 -24.49 32.75 -29.37
CA LEU A 2 -23.78 32.56 -28.10
C LEU A 2 -23.34 31.07 -28.02
N VAL A 3 -22.03 30.83 -28.05
CA VAL A 3 -21.45 29.50 -27.86
C VAL A 3 -21.33 29.27 -26.36
N GLY A 4 -22.21 28.41 -25.83
CA GLY A 4 -22.13 27.98 -24.44
C GLY A 4 -20.97 26.99 -24.25
N LEU A 5 -19.94 27.40 -23.51
CA LEU A 5 -18.89 26.53 -22.99
C LEU A 5 -19.46 25.70 -21.84
N SER A 6 -19.72 24.42 -22.09
CA SER A 6 -20.05 23.45 -21.03
C SER A 6 -18.78 23.11 -20.27
N VAL A 7 -18.59 23.67 -19.09
CA VAL A 7 -17.58 23.26 -18.13
C VAL A 7 -18.06 21.92 -17.55
N GLN A 8 -17.46 20.81 -17.97
CA GLN A 8 -17.63 19.54 -17.31
C GLN A 8 -16.94 19.61 -15.94
N SER A 9 -17.76 19.80 -14.91
CA SER A 9 -17.35 19.66 -13.52
C SER A 9 -17.04 18.18 -13.27
N TRP A 10 -15.78 17.84 -13.14
CA TRP A 10 -15.34 16.53 -12.65
C TRP A 10 -15.63 16.50 -11.15
N GLY A 11 -16.79 15.97 -10.80
CA GLY A 11 -17.15 15.73 -9.42
C GLY A 11 -16.19 14.71 -8.83
N GLN A 12 -15.32 15.14 -7.92
CA GLN A 12 -14.51 14.23 -7.08
C GLN A 12 -15.48 13.40 -6.24
N THR A 13 -15.62 12.14 -6.56
CA THR A 13 -16.33 11.17 -5.71
C THR A 13 -15.48 10.93 -4.45
N LYS A 14 -16.01 11.38 -3.34
CA LYS A 14 -15.38 11.52 -2.02
C LYS A 14 -15.00 10.20 -1.32
N ASN A 15 -14.76 9.07 -1.95
CA ASN A 15 -14.43 7.80 -1.30
C ASN A 15 -13.75 6.79 -2.26
N GLN A 16 -12.84 7.24 -3.15
CA GLN A 16 -12.07 6.31 -3.96
C GLN A 16 -10.73 6.00 -3.29
N PHE A 17 -10.38 4.72 -3.21
CA PHE A 17 -9.07 4.30 -2.76
C PHE A 17 -7.99 4.55 -3.84
N PRO A 18 -6.70 4.71 -3.47
CA PRO A 18 -5.63 4.97 -4.43
C PRO A 18 -5.59 3.97 -5.59
N SER A 19 -5.82 2.69 -5.33
CA SER A 19 -5.87 1.65 -6.36
C SER A 19 -7.07 1.76 -7.34
N GLN A 20 -8.05 2.60 -7.04
CA GLN A 20 -9.26 2.78 -7.86
C GLN A 20 -9.19 3.98 -8.81
N ILE A 21 -8.17 4.82 -8.68
CA ILE A 21 -8.01 6.04 -9.48
C ILE A 21 -6.78 5.97 -10.38
N TRP A 22 -6.76 6.83 -11.41
CA TRP A 22 -5.64 6.98 -12.30
C TRP A 22 -4.64 7.99 -11.76
N HIS A 23 -3.36 7.62 -11.79
CA HIS A 23 -2.23 8.44 -11.34
C HIS A 23 -1.30 8.75 -12.49
N LYS A 24 -0.67 9.90 -12.51
CA LYS A 24 0.48 10.13 -13.41
C LYS A 24 1.62 9.19 -12.97
N GLY A 25 2.22 8.49 -13.93
CA GLY A 25 3.26 7.53 -13.58
C GLY A 25 4.05 7.02 -14.77
N THR A 26 4.98 6.13 -14.46
CA THR A 26 5.87 5.46 -15.41
C THR A 26 5.92 3.98 -15.12
N LEU A 27 5.76 3.15 -16.13
CA LEU A 27 6.02 1.71 -16.10
C LEU A 27 7.40 1.43 -16.67
N TYR A 28 8.17 0.58 -15.99
CA TYR A 28 9.46 0.03 -16.44
C TYR A 28 9.24 -1.45 -16.79
N LEU A 29 9.37 -1.80 -18.06
CA LEU A 29 9.07 -3.13 -18.55
C LEU A 29 10.27 -4.07 -18.44
N THR A 30 10.00 -5.37 -18.51
CA THR A 30 11.05 -6.40 -18.42
C THR A 30 11.99 -6.43 -19.63
N ASP A 31 11.58 -5.85 -20.76
CA ASP A 31 12.44 -5.67 -21.96
C ASP A 31 13.40 -4.48 -21.87
N GLY A 32 13.37 -3.75 -20.75
CA GLY A 32 14.18 -2.56 -20.52
C GLY A 32 13.57 -1.24 -21.00
N SER A 33 12.43 -1.29 -21.65
CA SER A 33 11.71 -0.07 -22.07
C SER A 33 10.93 0.57 -20.90
N SER A 34 10.56 1.84 -21.07
CA SER A 34 9.70 2.54 -20.12
C SER A 34 8.61 3.31 -20.84
N VAL A 35 7.44 3.37 -20.25
CA VAL A 35 6.26 4.04 -20.80
C VAL A 35 5.63 4.95 -19.74
N ASN A 36 5.39 6.20 -20.11
CA ASN A 36 4.75 7.21 -19.25
C ASN A 36 3.28 7.33 -19.60
N GLY A 37 2.42 7.54 -18.59
CA GLY A 37 0.99 7.73 -18.84
C GLY A 37 0.19 7.83 -17.56
N MET A 38 -1.11 7.59 -17.69
CA MET A 38 -1.98 7.45 -16.54
C MET A 38 -1.98 5.98 -16.10
N VAL A 39 -1.54 5.75 -14.88
CA VAL A 39 -1.33 4.41 -14.28
C VAL A 39 -2.43 4.14 -13.26
N LYS A 40 -3.01 2.95 -13.33
CA LYS A 40 -3.91 2.41 -12.32
C LYS A 40 -3.45 1.00 -11.96
N TYR A 41 -3.42 0.68 -10.68
CA TYR A 41 -2.86 -0.59 -10.21
C TYR A 41 -3.86 -1.35 -9.34
N ASP A 42 -3.69 -2.67 -9.29
CA ASP A 42 -4.39 -3.56 -8.39
C ASP A 42 -3.39 -4.58 -7.83
N LEU A 43 -3.04 -4.40 -6.55
CA LEU A 43 -2.09 -5.28 -5.88
C LEU A 43 -2.71 -6.63 -5.49
N GLU A 44 -4.03 -6.74 -5.38
CA GLU A 44 -4.70 -8.01 -5.07
C GLU A 44 -4.58 -8.98 -6.24
N THR A 45 -4.81 -8.47 -7.46
CA THR A 45 -4.69 -9.27 -8.71
C THR A 45 -3.31 -9.21 -9.36
N ASN A 46 -2.38 -8.39 -8.84
CA ASN A 46 -1.05 -8.13 -9.42
C ASN A 46 -1.10 -7.60 -10.86
N LEU A 47 -2.03 -6.69 -11.12
CA LEU A 47 -2.20 -6.03 -12.40
C LEU A 47 -1.87 -4.54 -12.29
N VAL A 48 -1.34 -3.99 -13.38
CA VAL A 48 -1.18 -2.56 -13.57
C VAL A 48 -1.69 -2.20 -14.97
N GLN A 49 -2.43 -1.12 -15.04
CA GLN A 49 -3.01 -0.58 -16.27
C GLN A 49 -2.33 0.73 -16.62
N LEU A 50 -2.06 0.93 -17.88
CA LEU A 50 -1.57 2.17 -18.46
C LEU A 50 -2.60 2.69 -19.45
N GLN A 51 -2.98 3.96 -19.31
CA GLN A 51 -3.83 4.66 -20.24
C GLN A 51 -3.02 5.72 -20.98
N GLU A 52 -2.93 5.56 -22.29
CA GLU A 52 -2.50 6.54 -23.29
C GLU A 52 -3.69 6.84 -24.20
N GLU A 53 -3.67 6.39 -25.46
CA GLU A 53 -4.82 6.41 -26.37
C GLU A 53 -5.83 5.30 -26.04
N THR A 54 -5.30 4.15 -25.62
CA THR A 54 -6.06 2.97 -25.19
C THR A 54 -5.59 2.54 -23.81
N VAL A 55 -6.37 1.68 -23.14
CA VAL A 55 -5.96 1.08 -21.86
C VAL A 55 -5.28 -0.26 -22.13
N ILE A 56 -4.03 -0.38 -21.70
CA ILE A 56 -3.25 -1.61 -21.78
C ILE A 56 -3.06 -2.15 -20.37
N THR A 57 -3.26 -3.46 -20.19
CA THR A 57 -3.08 -4.13 -18.89
C THR A 57 -1.81 -4.98 -18.92
N PHE A 58 -1.00 -4.81 -17.87
CA PHE A 58 0.24 -5.56 -17.66
C PHE A 58 0.15 -6.36 -16.36
N THR A 59 0.91 -7.44 -16.31
CA THR A 59 1.09 -8.28 -15.11
C THR A 59 2.44 -8.02 -14.46
N ALA A 60 2.64 -8.49 -13.25
CA ALA A 60 3.92 -8.43 -12.58
C ALA A 60 5.05 -9.18 -13.31
N SER A 61 4.73 -10.06 -14.26
CA SER A 61 5.72 -10.75 -15.11
C SER A 61 6.25 -9.89 -16.25
N ASN A 62 5.51 -8.85 -16.66
CA ASN A 62 5.87 -7.98 -17.78
C ASN A 62 6.47 -6.64 -17.33
N VAL A 63 6.31 -6.29 -16.05
CA VAL A 63 6.73 -5.01 -15.47
C VAL A 63 7.74 -5.27 -14.36
N THR A 64 8.92 -4.67 -14.45
CA THR A 64 9.96 -4.75 -13.42
C THR A 64 9.60 -3.85 -12.23
N SER A 65 9.11 -2.63 -12.53
CA SER A 65 8.68 -1.65 -11.53
C SER A 65 7.76 -0.61 -12.15
N PHE A 66 7.06 0.13 -11.31
CA PHE A 66 6.35 1.33 -11.74
C PHE A 66 6.35 2.39 -10.63
N ASP A 67 6.32 3.64 -11.04
CA ASP A 67 6.20 4.80 -10.15
C ASP A 67 4.88 5.51 -10.45
N ILE A 68 4.22 6.01 -9.38
CA ILE A 68 3.04 6.87 -9.50
C ILE A 68 3.19 8.10 -8.63
N PHE A 69 2.61 9.22 -9.05
CA PHE A 69 2.37 10.36 -8.17
C PHE A 69 1.00 10.21 -7.53
N ASP A 70 0.97 9.97 -6.23
CA ASP A 70 -0.25 9.77 -5.45
C ASP A 70 -0.66 11.09 -4.77
N GLU A 71 -1.79 11.66 -5.19
CA GLU A 71 -2.34 12.90 -4.65
C GLU A 71 -2.77 12.78 -3.18
N THR A 72 -3.12 11.58 -2.73
CA THR A 72 -3.53 11.31 -1.34
C THR A 72 -2.34 11.41 -0.40
N TYR A 73 -1.20 10.82 -0.79
CA TYR A 73 0.05 10.87 -0.05
C TYR A 73 0.94 12.07 -0.43
N LYS A 74 0.56 12.84 -1.46
CA LYS A 74 1.30 13.99 -2.01
C LYS A 74 2.76 13.64 -2.32
N GLY A 75 2.98 12.49 -2.93
CA GLY A 75 4.32 12.00 -3.20
C GLY A 75 4.39 10.89 -4.22
N ILE A 76 5.62 10.57 -4.61
CA ILE A 76 5.90 9.45 -5.51
C ILE A 76 5.88 8.16 -4.70
N ARG A 77 5.07 7.20 -5.16
CA ARG A 77 5.07 5.84 -4.66
C ARG A 77 5.74 4.95 -5.69
N LYS A 78 6.61 4.04 -5.22
CA LYS A 78 7.38 3.14 -6.07
C LYS A 78 7.00 1.69 -5.80
N PHE A 79 6.75 0.96 -6.86
CA PHE A 79 6.33 -0.43 -6.80
C PHE A 79 7.33 -1.28 -7.59
N TYR A 80 7.71 -2.41 -7.02
CA TYR A 80 8.60 -3.38 -7.69
C TYR A 80 7.91 -4.73 -7.79
N SER A 81 8.16 -5.40 -8.91
CA SER A 81 7.83 -6.81 -9.11
C SER A 81 8.92 -7.66 -8.49
N LEU A 82 8.60 -8.37 -7.42
CA LEU A 82 9.55 -9.20 -6.69
C LEU A 82 9.01 -10.63 -6.59
N PRO A 83 9.89 -11.66 -6.62
CA PRO A 83 9.47 -13.05 -6.44
C PRO A 83 8.95 -13.26 -5.01
N TYR A 84 7.74 -13.80 -4.89
CA TYR A 84 7.14 -14.12 -3.60
C TYR A 84 6.01 -15.14 -3.74
N ALA A 85 5.92 -16.06 -2.80
CA ALA A 85 4.85 -17.06 -2.72
C ALA A 85 3.65 -16.50 -1.94
N LEU A 86 2.74 -15.77 -2.59
CA LEU A 86 1.49 -15.28 -1.96
C LEU A 86 0.55 -16.41 -1.57
N ASN A 87 0.40 -17.38 -2.48
CA ASN A 87 -0.48 -18.52 -2.33
C ASN A 87 0.28 -19.78 -2.74
N GLY A 88 0.61 -20.65 -1.80
CA GLY A 88 1.33 -21.88 -2.06
C GLY A 88 2.84 -21.79 -1.83
N ASN A 89 3.62 -22.65 -2.50
CA ASN A 89 5.06 -22.82 -2.25
C ASN A 89 5.94 -22.35 -3.41
N TYR A 90 5.37 -21.69 -4.42
CA TYR A 90 6.11 -21.25 -5.61
C TYR A 90 6.17 -19.73 -5.65
N ASP A 91 7.38 -19.21 -5.78
CA ASP A 91 7.59 -17.79 -6.00
C ASP A 91 7.12 -17.39 -7.39
N THR A 92 6.28 -16.38 -7.45
CA THR A 92 5.83 -15.73 -8.67
C THR A 92 6.10 -14.24 -8.58
N PRO A 93 6.25 -13.52 -9.71
CA PRO A 93 6.35 -12.06 -9.69
C PRO A 93 5.11 -11.43 -9.05
N VAL A 94 5.33 -10.59 -8.02
CA VAL A 94 4.30 -9.94 -7.22
C VAL A 94 4.69 -8.48 -7.01
N PHE A 95 3.75 -7.56 -7.17
CA PHE A 95 4.00 -6.14 -6.91
C PHE A 95 3.99 -5.82 -5.41
N PHE A 96 5.03 -5.10 -4.99
CA PHE A 96 5.16 -4.52 -3.66
C PHE A 96 5.48 -3.04 -3.77
N GLU A 97 4.83 -2.22 -2.96
CA GLU A 97 5.26 -0.86 -2.73
C GLU A 97 6.49 -0.86 -1.82
N VAL A 98 7.52 -0.10 -2.17
CA VAL A 98 8.70 0.12 -1.31
C VAL A 98 8.46 1.36 -0.47
N LEU A 99 8.29 1.17 0.83
CA LEU A 99 8.08 2.27 1.78
C LEU A 99 9.40 2.92 2.19
N THR A 100 10.40 2.10 2.49
CA THR A 100 11.78 2.56 2.70
C THR A 100 12.75 1.49 2.23
N GLN A 101 13.86 1.94 1.68
CA GLN A 101 14.96 1.12 1.25
C GLN A 101 16.21 1.56 2.02
N GLY A 102 16.82 0.62 2.72
CA GLY A 102 18.09 0.83 3.42
C GLY A 102 19.10 -0.22 3.00
N GLU A 103 20.34 -0.03 3.40
CA GLU A 103 21.44 -0.95 3.11
C GLU A 103 21.24 -2.31 3.81
N HIS A 104 20.60 -2.31 5.00
CA HIS A 104 20.45 -3.52 5.81
C HIS A 104 19.09 -4.16 5.69
N ILE A 105 18.04 -3.36 5.54
CA ILE A 105 16.67 -3.85 5.44
C ILE A 105 15.80 -2.88 4.66
N ALA A 106 14.89 -3.41 3.85
CA ALA A 106 13.83 -2.64 3.21
C ALA A 106 12.47 -3.00 3.81
N LEU A 107 11.60 -2.00 3.92
CA LEU A 107 10.19 -2.17 4.28
C LEU A 107 9.34 -2.07 3.03
N LEU A 108 8.57 -3.11 2.79
CA LEU A 108 7.65 -3.22 1.67
C LEU A 108 6.22 -3.30 2.18
N CYS A 109 5.26 -2.91 1.36
CA CYS A 109 3.87 -3.15 1.69
C CYS A 109 3.02 -3.54 0.48
N ARG A 110 1.88 -4.15 0.77
CA ARG A 110 0.78 -4.38 -0.16
C ARG A 110 -0.50 -3.85 0.46
N GLU A 111 -1.19 -2.98 -0.25
CA GLU A 111 -2.49 -2.47 0.16
C GLU A 111 -3.61 -3.36 -0.40
N PHE A 112 -4.71 -3.41 0.32
CA PHE A 112 -5.94 -4.10 -0.09
C PHE A 112 -7.16 -3.40 0.52
N ILE A 113 -8.33 -3.66 -0.05
CA ILE A 113 -9.58 -3.09 0.43
C ILE A 113 -10.23 -4.09 1.39
N ALA A 114 -10.25 -3.77 2.68
CA ALA A 114 -10.87 -4.58 3.71
C ALA A 114 -12.27 -4.08 4.05
N THR A 115 -13.17 -5.01 4.39
CA THR A 115 -14.49 -4.66 4.94
C THR A 115 -14.33 -4.14 6.38
N ASP A 116 -14.88 -2.97 6.66
CA ASP A 116 -14.89 -2.39 8.01
C ASP A 116 -16.16 -2.81 8.73
N THR A 117 -16.03 -3.75 9.67
CA THR A 117 -17.15 -4.25 10.49
C THR A 117 -17.29 -3.51 11.82
N ARG A 118 -16.43 -2.51 12.12
CA ARG A 118 -16.41 -1.82 13.41
C ARG A 118 -17.68 -1.03 13.72
N GLY A 119 -18.49 -0.66 12.73
CA GLY A 119 -19.78 0.02 12.92
C GLY A 119 -20.93 -0.89 13.35
N ILE A 120 -20.78 -2.21 13.23
CA ILE A 120 -21.90 -3.15 13.46
C ILE A 120 -22.15 -3.39 14.94
N ASN A 121 -21.14 -3.30 15.81
CA ASN A 121 -21.25 -3.64 17.23
C ASN A 121 -21.81 -2.54 18.15
N ASN A 122 -21.92 -1.29 17.68
CA ASN A 122 -22.44 -0.17 18.51
C ASN A 122 -23.96 -0.03 18.52
N TRP A 123 -24.69 -0.82 17.73
CA TRP A 123 -26.17 -0.73 17.63
C TRP A 123 -26.92 -1.76 18.46
N ALA A 124 -26.23 -2.68 19.11
CA ALA A 124 -26.86 -3.72 19.94
C ALA A 124 -27.54 -3.19 21.23
N GLY A 125 -27.39 -1.91 21.55
CA GLY A 125 -27.94 -1.26 22.74
C GLY A 125 -29.12 -0.31 22.54
N MET A 126 -29.48 0.05 21.30
CA MET A 126 -30.63 0.90 21.01
C MET A 126 -31.79 0.05 20.48
N GLY A 127 -32.92 0.05 21.17
CA GLY A 127 -34.12 -0.73 20.89
C GLY A 127 -34.50 -0.74 19.40
N MET A 128 -34.25 -1.88 18.77
CA MET A 128 -34.47 -2.09 17.34
C MET A 128 -35.98 -2.24 17.05
N ASN A 129 -36.47 -1.44 16.14
CA ASN A 129 -37.75 -1.67 15.51
C ASN A 129 -37.62 -2.91 14.59
N PRO A 130 -38.34 -4.02 14.82
CA PRO A 130 -38.16 -5.29 14.10
C PRO A 130 -38.53 -5.24 12.60
N PHE A 131 -39.08 -4.10 12.13
CA PHE A 131 -39.44 -3.91 10.71
C PHE A 131 -38.29 -3.39 9.82
N TRP A 132 -37.20 -2.90 10.40
CA TRP A 132 -36.00 -2.47 9.67
C TRP A 132 -34.90 -3.45 10.00
N GLY A 133 -34.75 -4.49 9.19
CA GLY A 133 -33.63 -5.43 9.30
C GLY A 133 -32.29 -4.68 9.37
N PRO A 134 -31.24 -5.30 9.96
CA PRO A 134 -29.94 -4.66 10.03
C PRO A 134 -29.47 -4.34 8.62
N GLN A 135 -29.52 -3.07 8.23
CA GLN A 135 -28.78 -2.62 7.06
C GLN A 135 -27.31 -2.75 7.47
N ASN A 136 -26.67 -3.81 7.02
CA ASN A 136 -25.24 -3.98 7.12
C ASN A 136 -24.58 -2.87 6.29
N ILE A 137 -24.38 -1.70 6.88
CA ILE A 137 -23.52 -0.67 6.33
C ILE A 137 -22.10 -1.14 6.63
N ALA A 138 -21.64 -2.17 5.92
CA ALA A 138 -20.24 -2.53 5.89
C ALA A 138 -19.51 -1.41 5.14
N GLY A 139 -18.74 -0.62 5.83
CA GLY A 139 -17.81 0.32 5.23
C GLY A 139 -16.63 -0.45 4.62
N PHE A 140 -15.95 0.18 3.67
CA PHE A 140 -14.67 -0.30 3.17
C PHE A 140 -13.56 0.59 3.71
N ARG A 141 -12.41 -0.01 4.01
CA ARG A 141 -11.20 0.72 4.42
C ARG A 141 -9.98 0.21 3.71
N LEU A 142 -9.02 1.09 3.48
CA LEU A 142 -7.71 0.70 3.01
C LEU A 142 -6.96 -0.01 4.17
N ALA A 143 -6.41 -1.17 3.88
CA ALA A 143 -5.62 -1.96 4.80
C ALA A 143 -4.29 -2.34 4.16
N PHE A 144 -3.31 -2.68 4.98
CA PHE A 144 -1.95 -2.94 4.54
C PHE A 144 -1.41 -4.22 5.14
N THR A 145 -0.65 -4.96 4.34
CA THR A 145 0.22 -6.04 4.80
C THR A 145 1.66 -5.58 4.59
N TYR A 146 2.50 -5.70 5.62
CA TYR A 146 3.90 -5.27 5.58
C TYR A 146 4.83 -6.47 5.47
N TYR A 147 5.98 -6.23 4.84
CA TYR A 147 7.02 -7.22 4.64
C TYR A 147 8.39 -6.58 4.85
N PHE A 148 9.29 -7.30 5.48
CA PHE A 148 10.69 -6.91 5.60
C PHE A 148 11.52 -7.72 4.61
N LEU A 149 12.31 -7.03 3.79
CA LEU A 149 13.27 -7.65 2.87
C LEU A 149 14.69 -7.46 3.41
N LYS A 150 15.35 -8.56 3.75
CA LYS A 150 16.69 -8.59 4.31
C LYS A 150 17.50 -9.71 3.66
N ASN A 151 18.68 -9.39 3.13
CA ASN A 151 19.57 -10.38 2.50
C ASN A 151 18.86 -11.23 1.42
N GLY A 152 17.99 -10.64 0.61
CA GLY A 152 17.22 -11.34 -0.41
C GLY A 152 16.06 -12.20 0.11
N ARG A 153 15.85 -12.28 1.43
CA ARG A 153 14.71 -12.99 2.03
C ARG A 153 13.63 -11.98 2.41
N MET A 154 12.41 -12.28 2.00
CA MET A 154 11.23 -11.49 2.34
C MET A 154 10.42 -12.22 3.42
N GLU A 155 10.11 -11.52 4.51
CA GLU A 155 9.32 -12.03 5.62
C GLU A 155 8.10 -11.13 5.86
N ARG A 156 6.92 -11.77 5.99
CA ARG A 156 5.68 -11.05 6.28
C ARG A 156 5.64 -10.65 7.75
N TYR A 157 5.30 -9.39 8.02
CA TYR A 157 5.11 -8.88 9.37
C TYR A 157 3.65 -9.04 9.83
N SER A 158 3.44 -9.65 11.01
CA SER A 158 2.10 -9.90 11.55
C SER A 158 1.50 -8.73 12.33
N GLY A 159 2.25 -7.62 12.52
CA GLY A 159 1.81 -6.46 13.28
C GLY A 159 2.04 -6.60 14.80
N LYS A 160 2.89 -7.52 15.25
CA LYS A 160 3.20 -7.67 16.69
C LYS A 160 4.53 -6.99 17.03
N LYS A 161 4.53 -6.17 18.10
CA LYS A 161 5.74 -5.44 18.54
C LYS A 161 6.95 -6.35 18.78
N LYS A 162 6.75 -7.52 19.39
CA LYS A 162 7.84 -8.49 19.61
C LYS A 162 8.46 -8.95 18.30
N GLU A 163 7.64 -9.29 17.32
CA GLU A 163 8.09 -9.71 16.00
C GLU A 163 8.87 -8.59 15.27
N LEU A 164 8.47 -7.32 15.47
CA LEU A 164 9.23 -6.19 14.93
C LEU A 164 10.67 -6.20 15.43
N PHE A 165 10.90 -6.40 16.71
CA PHE A 165 12.25 -6.47 17.28
C PHE A 165 13.02 -7.72 16.80
N ASP A 166 12.34 -8.85 16.64
CA ASP A 166 12.96 -10.05 16.04
C ASP A 166 13.41 -9.80 14.58
N MET A 167 12.66 -8.99 13.81
CA MET A 167 13.01 -8.60 12.44
C MET A 167 14.08 -7.50 12.37
N LEU A 168 14.16 -6.63 13.39
CA LEU A 168 15.11 -5.52 13.52
C LEU A 168 16.09 -5.75 14.69
N PRO A 169 16.88 -6.83 14.71
CA PRO A 169 17.60 -7.27 15.90
C PRO A 169 18.79 -6.38 16.26
N GLY A 170 19.07 -6.32 17.56
CA GLY A 170 20.30 -5.74 18.11
C GLY A 170 20.19 -4.28 18.54
N TYR A 171 19.00 -3.68 18.47
CA TYR A 171 18.73 -2.28 18.85
C TYR A 171 17.37 -2.12 19.53
N ASP A 172 16.95 -3.12 20.30
CA ASP A 172 15.60 -3.18 20.89
C ASP A 172 15.34 -1.99 21.82
N GLU A 173 16.32 -1.61 22.64
CA GLU A 173 16.20 -0.50 23.59
C GLU A 173 16.14 0.85 22.87
N GLU A 174 16.98 1.07 21.87
CA GLU A 174 17.03 2.30 21.08
C GLU A 174 15.76 2.48 20.26
N LEU A 175 15.26 1.41 19.64
CA LEU A 175 14.02 1.41 18.89
C LEU A 175 12.81 1.68 19.81
N ASP A 176 12.74 1.02 20.96
CA ASP A 176 11.68 1.24 21.93
C ASP A 176 11.67 2.68 22.47
N LEU A 177 12.85 3.22 22.76
CA LEU A 177 13.01 4.61 23.18
C LEU A 177 12.59 5.59 22.08
N TYR A 178 13.03 5.33 20.82
CA TYR A 178 12.67 6.14 19.66
C TYR A 178 11.15 6.14 19.43
N MET A 179 10.52 4.96 19.48
CA MET A 179 9.06 4.82 19.33
C MET A 179 8.31 5.60 20.41
N ARG A 180 8.69 5.44 21.69
CA ARG A 180 8.05 6.16 22.81
C ARG A 180 8.23 7.67 22.70
N LYS A 181 9.45 8.14 22.42
CA LYS A 181 9.76 9.57 22.30
C LYS A 181 8.99 10.25 21.17
N ASN A 182 8.78 9.54 20.07
CA ASN A 182 8.11 10.07 18.87
C ASN A 182 6.64 9.64 18.78
N ARG A 183 6.10 8.91 19.77
CA ARG A 183 4.72 8.39 19.80
C ARG A 183 4.37 7.58 18.56
N LEU A 184 5.27 6.66 18.17
CA LEU A 184 5.12 5.84 16.98
C LEU A 184 4.45 4.52 17.32
N GLU A 185 3.51 4.11 16.45
CA GLU A 185 2.84 2.82 16.51
C GLU A 185 3.47 1.86 15.49
N HIS A 186 3.78 0.64 15.94
CA HIS A 186 4.52 -0.33 15.14
C HIS A 186 3.70 -0.97 14.00
N ASP A 187 2.40 -0.73 13.94
CA ASP A 187 1.47 -1.26 12.94
C ASP A 187 0.92 -0.19 11.98
N GLN A 188 1.31 1.09 12.19
CA GLN A 188 0.91 2.19 11.33
C GLN A 188 1.92 2.41 10.20
N ARG A 189 1.43 2.58 8.97
CA ARG A 189 2.26 2.68 7.76
C ARG A 189 3.37 3.72 7.86
N GLY A 190 3.02 4.95 8.24
CA GLY A 190 4.00 6.05 8.33
C GLY A 190 4.99 5.88 9.47
N ASP A 191 4.56 5.30 10.59
CA ASP A 191 5.39 5.10 11.76
C ASP A 191 6.35 3.92 11.56
N LEU A 192 5.86 2.81 11.00
CA LEU A 192 6.70 1.65 10.69
C LEU A 192 7.81 2.01 9.68
N LEU A 193 7.51 2.88 8.69
CA LEU A 193 8.51 3.45 7.80
C LEU A 193 9.61 4.19 8.58
N ARG A 194 9.21 5.09 9.51
CA ARG A 194 10.15 5.87 10.32
C ARG A 194 11.00 4.97 11.23
N ILE A 195 10.40 3.95 11.85
CA ILE A 195 11.09 2.98 12.71
C ILE A 195 12.13 2.22 11.91
N THR A 196 11.76 1.74 10.70
CA THR A 196 12.68 0.98 9.83
C THR A 196 13.81 1.86 9.30
N ALA A 197 13.52 3.12 8.94
CA ALA A 197 14.55 4.07 8.53
C ALA A 197 15.55 4.33 9.65
N TYR A 198 15.07 4.56 10.88
CA TYR A 198 15.92 4.76 12.05
C TYR A 198 16.79 3.53 12.36
N TYR A 199 16.25 2.32 12.23
CA TYR A 199 17.05 1.10 12.36
C TYR A 199 18.20 1.02 11.35
N ASN A 200 17.97 1.39 10.09
CA ASN A 200 19.03 1.44 9.09
C ASN A 200 20.11 2.49 9.45
N GLU A 201 19.70 3.64 10.01
CA GLU A 201 20.64 4.67 10.51
C GLU A 201 21.50 4.13 11.66
N LEU A 202 20.91 3.44 12.65
CA LEU A 202 21.64 2.84 13.78
C LEU A 202 22.68 1.82 13.31
N LYS A 203 22.38 1.07 12.26
CA LYS A 203 23.28 0.06 11.72
C LYS A 203 24.44 0.62 10.90
N ASN A 204 24.30 1.85 10.40
CA ASN A 204 25.33 2.52 9.59
C ASN A 204 26.34 3.30 10.47
N ASN A 205 26.05 3.46 11.79
CA ASN A 205 26.90 4.14 12.75
C ASN A 205 27.74 3.13 13.56
#